data_6b6768aabb63832ed35f675dcc3f8ac4
#
_entry.id   6b6768aabb63832ed35f675dcc3f8ac4
#
_cell.length_a   1.000
_cell.length_b   1.000
_cell.length_c   1.000
_cell.angle_alpha   90.00
_cell.angle_beta   90.00
_cell.angle_gamma   90.00
#
_symmetry.space_group_name_H-M   'P 1'
#
loop_
_entity.id
_entity.type
_entity.pdbx_description
1 polymer ?
#
loop_
_entity_poly.entity_id
_entity_poly.type
_entity_poly.pdbx_seq_one_letter_code
_entity_poly.pdbx_strand_id
1 'polypeptide(L)'
;IVVATPKQTTQLRKQPLSANIYSGKELEQLQVTSLKGLSALTPNFFMPDYGSRYTSAVYIRGIGSRMNTPAVGLYVDNIAYVDKSAYDFSLTDIERVDVVRGPQATLYGRNTMGGVIRVYTSDPLRNYGTQIALGGSTRNGGRSASFTTFLHPSDNFGISLTGYYNGEAGFFKNATTGKHADFSDAGGGKLRMSYRPSSRLRFDFTASYEQSYEGACPYYYEGAVKGTEPYADYLGTLSQNRPSTYRRSVLNTGLS
;
A
#
# COMPACT_ATOMS: atom_id res chain seq x y z
N ILE A 1 -20.09 -3.88 -14.82
CA ILE A 1 -18.63 -4.05 -14.79
C ILE A 1 -18.37 -5.55 -14.70
N VAL A 2 -17.76 -6.13 -15.72
CA VAL A 2 -17.32 -7.53 -15.68
C VAL A 2 -15.93 -7.55 -15.09
N VAL A 3 -15.81 -8.01 -13.86
CA VAL A 3 -14.53 -8.20 -13.20
C VAL A 3 -14.16 -9.66 -13.31
N ALA A 4 -13.40 -10.00 -14.32
CA ALA A 4 -12.75 -11.29 -14.46
C ALA A 4 -11.27 -11.13 -14.06
N THR A 5 -10.75 -12.08 -13.32
CA THR A 5 -9.33 -12.17 -13.03
C THR A 5 -8.73 -13.32 -13.81
N PRO A 6 -7.42 -13.36 -14.08
CA PRO A 6 -6.78 -14.48 -14.74
C PRO A 6 -7.05 -15.84 -14.09
N LYS A 7 -7.34 -15.84 -12.77
CA LYS A 7 -7.66 -17.05 -12.00
C LYS A 7 -9.17 -17.30 -11.81
N GLN A 8 -10.02 -16.38 -12.27
CA GLN A 8 -11.48 -16.50 -12.11
C GLN A 8 -12.17 -16.08 -13.40
N THR A 9 -12.86 -17.02 -14.04
CA THR A 9 -13.61 -16.81 -15.29
C THR A 9 -15.08 -16.42 -15.06
N THR A 10 -15.58 -16.58 -13.85
CA THR A 10 -16.98 -16.32 -13.50
C THR A 10 -17.17 -14.88 -13.03
N GLN A 11 -18.25 -14.24 -13.48
CA GLN A 11 -18.60 -12.89 -13.04
C GLN A 11 -18.72 -12.84 -11.50
N LEU A 12 -18.15 -11.80 -10.88
CA LEU A 12 -18.12 -11.66 -9.42
C LEU A 12 -19.52 -11.74 -8.77
N ARG A 13 -20.56 -11.22 -9.45
CA ARG A 13 -21.95 -11.27 -8.98
C ARG A 13 -22.52 -12.69 -8.86
N LYS A 14 -21.93 -13.66 -9.56
CA LYS A 14 -22.36 -15.07 -9.54
C LYS A 14 -21.55 -15.92 -8.57
N GLN A 15 -20.58 -15.32 -7.90
CA GLN A 15 -19.73 -16.02 -6.92
C GLN A 15 -20.20 -15.68 -5.51
N PRO A 16 -20.21 -16.63 -4.58
CA PRO A 16 -20.53 -16.38 -3.17
C PRO A 16 -19.36 -15.69 -2.45
N LEU A 17 -18.92 -14.54 -2.98
CA LEU A 17 -17.80 -13.77 -2.48
C LEU A 17 -18.24 -12.40 -1.98
N SER A 18 -17.72 -11.99 -0.85
CA SER A 18 -17.85 -10.63 -0.36
C SER A 18 -16.62 -9.83 -0.78
N ALA A 19 -16.76 -8.94 -1.74
CA ALA A 19 -15.65 -8.15 -2.26
C ALA A 19 -16.04 -6.67 -2.40
N ASN A 20 -15.07 -5.79 -2.14
CA ASN A 20 -15.10 -4.39 -2.52
C ASN A 20 -14.09 -4.17 -3.64
N ILE A 21 -14.51 -3.42 -4.65
CA ILE A 21 -13.69 -3.12 -5.82
C ILE A 21 -13.64 -1.61 -5.95
N TYR A 22 -12.43 -1.08 -6.01
CA TYR A 22 -12.16 0.34 -6.17
C TYR A 22 -11.41 0.55 -7.46
N SER A 23 -11.90 1.43 -8.32
CA SER A 23 -11.17 1.86 -9.51
C SER A 23 -10.06 2.84 -9.14
N GLY A 24 -9.01 2.93 -9.94
CA GLY A 24 -7.94 3.91 -9.73
C GLY A 24 -8.47 5.34 -9.67
N LYS A 25 -9.41 5.69 -10.56
CA LYS A 25 -10.06 7.01 -10.56
C LYS A 25 -10.83 7.31 -9.27
N GLU A 26 -11.51 6.32 -8.71
CA GLU A 26 -12.21 6.46 -7.43
C GLU A 26 -11.22 6.67 -6.28
N LEU A 27 -10.11 5.92 -6.26
CA LEU A 27 -9.06 6.08 -5.26
C LEU A 27 -8.40 7.46 -5.33
N GLU A 28 -8.15 7.98 -6.54
CA GLU A 28 -7.64 9.33 -6.75
C GLU A 28 -8.61 10.39 -6.23
N GLN A 29 -9.91 10.29 -6.57
CA GLN A 29 -10.94 11.21 -6.10
C GLN A 29 -11.08 11.22 -4.57
N LEU A 30 -10.92 10.07 -3.93
CA LEU A 30 -10.96 9.90 -2.49
C LEU A 30 -9.60 10.16 -1.81
N GLN A 31 -8.57 10.52 -2.60
CA GLN A 31 -7.20 10.76 -2.13
C GLN A 31 -6.62 9.57 -1.33
N VAL A 32 -6.95 8.35 -1.72
CA VAL A 32 -6.41 7.14 -1.11
C VAL A 32 -5.09 6.80 -1.78
N THR A 33 -3.99 7.10 -1.09
CA THR A 33 -2.63 6.94 -1.61
C THR A 33 -1.90 5.70 -1.07
N SER A 34 -2.52 4.99 -0.13
CA SER A 34 -1.94 3.77 0.48
C SER A 34 -3.03 2.75 0.83
N LEU A 35 -2.63 1.51 1.08
CA LEU A 35 -3.57 0.46 1.52
C LEU A 35 -4.21 0.79 2.89
N LYS A 36 -3.53 1.54 3.75
CA LYS A 36 -4.14 2.01 5.02
C LYS A 36 -5.38 2.86 4.76
N GLY A 37 -5.37 3.71 3.75
CA GLY A 37 -6.51 4.54 3.40
C GLY A 37 -7.77 3.73 3.07
N LEU A 38 -7.63 2.51 2.58
CA LEU A 38 -8.76 1.60 2.33
C LEU A 38 -9.49 1.18 3.62
N SER A 39 -8.85 1.28 4.79
CA SER A 39 -9.50 0.96 6.07
C SER A 39 -10.70 1.87 6.35
N ALA A 40 -10.68 3.09 5.86
CA ALA A 40 -11.80 4.03 6.01
C ALA A 40 -12.97 3.73 5.05
N LEU A 41 -12.72 3.01 3.96
CA LEU A 41 -13.68 2.77 2.88
C LEU A 41 -14.24 1.35 2.88
N THR A 42 -13.47 0.38 3.39
CA THR A 42 -13.82 -1.04 3.28
C THR A 42 -14.37 -1.57 4.60
N PRO A 43 -15.64 -1.98 4.68
CA PRO A 43 -16.19 -2.59 5.89
C PRO A 43 -15.43 -3.85 6.29
N ASN A 44 -15.16 -3.99 7.59
CA ASN A 44 -14.43 -5.13 8.16
C ASN A 44 -13.00 -5.33 7.64
N PHE A 45 -12.43 -4.31 7.03
CA PHE A 45 -11.01 -4.22 6.70
C PHE A 45 -10.34 -3.23 7.65
N PHE A 46 -9.26 -3.64 8.27
CA PHE A 46 -8.54 -2.81 9.22
C PHE A 46 -7.03 -2.97 9.04
N MET A 47 -6.35 -1.87 8.80
CA MET A 47 -4.90 -1.79 8.72
C MET A 47 -4.42 -0.70 9.67
N PRO A 48 -4.17 -1.05 10.95
CA PRO A 48 -3.79 -0.08 11.97
C PRO A 48 -2.42 0.50 11.69
N ASP A 49 -2.24 1.73 12.14
CA ASP A 49 -0.94 2.36 12.19
C ASP A 49 -0.26 2.05 13.53
N TYR A 50 0.83 1.32 13.47
CA TYR A 50 1.67 1.04 14.64
C TYR A 50 2.92 1.95 14.67
N GLY A 51 2.87 3.09 13.98
CA GLY A 51 3.96 4.05 13.89
C GLY A 51 5.12 3.61 13.00
N SER A 52 4.92 2.60 12.16
CA SER A 52 5.96 2.08 11.27
C SER A 52 5.37 1.23 10.15
N ARG A 53 5.77 1.45 8.91
CA ARG A 53 5.42 0.57 7.78
C ARG A 53 5.96 -0.84 7.95
N TYR A 54 7.08 -0.98 8.65
CA TYR A 54 7.68 -2.29 8.94
C TYR A 54 6.76 -3.21 9.74
N THR A 55 5.92 -2.65 10.61
CA THR A 55 4.98 -3.38 11.44
C THR A 55 3.57 -3.46 10.86
N SER A 56 3.40 -3.19 9.57
CA SER A 56 2.11 -3.26 8.90
C SER A 56 1.40 -4.59 9.16
N ALA A 57 0.15 -4.50 9.55
CA ALA A 57 -0.69 -5.66 9.79
C ALA A 57 -2.06 -5.42 9.15
N VAL A 58 -2.58 -6.43 8.48
CA VAL A 58 -3.88 -6.36 7.82
C VAL A 58 -4.82 -7.34 8.48
N TYR A 59 -6.01 -6.86 8.81
CA TYR A 59 -7.10 -7.63 9.39
C TYR A 59 -8.33 -7.55 8.49
N ILE A 60 -8.93 -8.69 8.21
CA ILE A 60 -10.23 -8.79 7.55
C ILE A 60 -11.16 -9.61 8.43
N ARG A 61 -12.30 -9.04 8.84
CA ARG A 61 -13.23 -9.66 9.78
C ARG A 61 -12.58 -10.13 11.07
N GLY A 62 -11.59 -9.39 11.57
CA GLY A 62 -10.82 -9.73 12.77
C GLY A 62 -9.72 -10.77 12.55
N ILE A 63 -9.66 -11.41 11.37
CA ILE A 63 -8.60 -12.36 11.04
C ILE A 63 -7.40 -11.60 10.46
N GLY A 64 -6.29 -11.65 11.16
CA GLY A 64 -5.04 -10.98 10.79
C GLY A 64 -3.90 -11.44 11.67
N SER A 65 -2.70 -10.93 11.42
CA SER A 65 -1.52 -11.25 12.22
C SER A 65 -0.63 -10.01 12.36
N ARG A 66 -0.42 -9.59 13.60
CA ARG A 66 0.56 -8.53 13.92
C ARG A 66 1.99 -9.05 13.85
N MET A 67 2.19 -10.27 14.28
CA MET A 67 3.49 -10.96 14.29
C MET A 67 3.40 -12.16 13.36
N ASN A 68 4.52 -12.70 12.94
CA ASN A 68 4.60 -13.82 12.02
C ASN A 68 4.06 -13.56 10.60
N THR A 69 3.70 -14.62 9.91
CA THR A 69 3.20 -14.58 8.53
C THR A 69 1.84 -13.90 8.44
N PRO A 70 1.56 -13.17 7.35
CA PRO A 70 0.26 -12.54 7.16
C PRO A 70 -0.87 -13.58 7.05
N ALA A 71 -2.06 -13.22 7.51
CA ALA A 71 -3.28 -14.01 7.34
C ALA A 71 -4.16 -13.51 6.19
N VAL A 72 -3.81 -12.37 5.62
CA VAL A 72 -4.43 -11.76 4.44
C VAL A 72 -3.38 -11.69 3.34
N GLY A 73 -3.67 -12.24 2.18
CA GLY A 73 -2.77 -12.23 1.04
C GLY A 73 -2.79 -10.89 0.31
N LEU A 74 -1.63 -10.43 -0.14
CA LEU A 74 -1.51 -9.28 -1.04
C LEU A 74 -0.89 -9.74 -2.35
N TYR A 75 -1.52 -9.34 -3.45
CA TYR A 75 -1.07 -9.60 -4.81
C TYR A 75 -1.05 -8.29 -5.60
N VAL A 76 0.06 -7.97 -6.22
CA VAL A 76 0.19 -6.85 -7.15
C VAL A 76 0.50 -7.42 -8.52
N ASP A 77 -0.35 -7.14 -9.51
CA ASP A 77 -0.26 -7.69 -10.87
C ASP A 77 -0.06 -9.22 -10.89
N ASN A 78 -0.80 -9.95 -10.03
CA ASN A 78 -0.72 -11.40 -9.79
C ASN A 78 0.56 -11.91 -9.10
N ILE A 79 1.48 -11.03 -8.72
CA ILE A 79 2.68 -11.38 -7.97
C ILE A 79 2.37 -11.28 -6.47
N ALA A 80 2.63 -12.37 -5.74
CA ALA A 80 2.38 -12.43 -4.29
C ALA A 80 3.44 -11.63 -3.52
N TYR A 81 2.99 -10.75 -2.63
CA TYR A 81 3.82 -10.10 -1.62
C TYR A 81 3.79 -10.98 -0.36
N VAL A 82 4.90 -11.65 -0.10
CA VAL A 82 4.96 -12.67 0.97
C VAL A 82 5.30 -12.09 2.33
N ASP A 83 5.97 -10.95 2.38
CA ASP A 83 6.32 -10.26 3.61
C ASP A 83 5.38 -9.08 3.86
N LYS A 84 4.75 -9.07 5.03
CA LYS A 84 3.81 -8.01 5.43
C LYS A 84 4.48 -6.63 5.57
N SER A 85 5.79 -6.57 5.81
CA SER A 85 6.51 -5.29 5.83
C SER A 85 6.48 -4.57 4.48
N ALA A 86 6.20 -5.30 3.40
CA ALA A 86 6.03 -4.74 2.06
C ALA A 86 4.57 -4.34 1.74
N TYR A 87 3.62 -4.53 2.66
CA TYR A 87 2.20 -4.29 2.39
C TYR A 87 1.82 -2.81 2.36
N ASP A 88 2.51 -1.98 3.13
CA ASP A 88 2.28 -0.53 3.11
C ASP A 88 3.20 0.11 2.07
N PHE A 89 2.70 0.27 0.87
CA PHE A 89 3.37 0.91 -0.27
C PHE A 89 2.46 1.96 -0.91
N SER A 90 3.05 2.82 -1.73
CA SER A 90 2.31 3.87 -2.44
C SER A 90 1.45 3.30 -3.57
N LEU A 91 0.16 3.63 -3.54
CA LEU A 91 -0.80 3.28 -4.60
C LEU A 91 -0.66 4.26 -5.78
N THR A 92 0.40 4.11 -6.57
CA THR A 92 0.67 4.91 -7.76
C THR A 92 0.43 4.10 -9.02
N ASP A 93 -0.19 4.70 -10.04
CA ASP A 93 -0.50 4.04 -11.30
C ASP A 93 -1.40 2.81 -11.13
N ILE A 94 -2.49 3.00 -10.40
CA ILE A 94 -3.43 1.91 -10.08
C ILE A 94 -4.63 1.96 -11.02
N GLU A 95 -4.89 0.84 -11.68
CA GLU A 95 -6.12 0.63 -12.46
C GLU A 95 -7.28 0.25 -11.51
N ARG A 96 -6.98 -0.66 -10.53
CA ARG A 96 -8.02 -1.21 -9.65
C ARG A 96 -7.43 -1.85 -8.41
N VAL A 97 -8.16 -1.78 -7.30
CA VAL A 97 -7.92 -2.56 -6.09
C VAL A 97 -9.15 -3.38 -5.74
N ASP A 98 -8.97 -4.68 -5.56
CA ASP A 98 -10.03 -5.59 -5.11
C ASP A 98 -9.69 -6.08 -3.69
N VAL A 99 -10.61 -5.88 -2.76
CA VAL A 99 -10.53 -6.43 -1.40
C VAL A 99 -11.55 -7.55 -1.27
N VAL A 100 -11.09 -8.80 -1.31
CA VAL A 100 -11.92 -10.00 -1.19
C VAL A 100 -11.88 -10.46 0.26
N ARG A 101 -13.04 -10.51 0.90
CA ARG A 101 -13.18 -10.83 2.31
C ARG A 101 -13.64 -12.26 2.52
N GLY A 102 -12.87 -13.02 3.27
CA GLY A 102 -13.10 -14.43 3.56
C GLY A 102 -12.04 -15.34 2.93
N PRO A 103 -11.98 -16.62 3.34
CA PRO A 103 -10.95 -17.55 2.92
C PRO A 103 -10.85 -17.71 1.40
N GLN A 104 -9.64 -17.64 0.86
CA GLN A 104 -9.34 -17.76 -0.56
C GLN A 104 -8.20 -18.75 -0.83
N ALA A 105 -7.95 -19.67 0.11
CA ALA A 105 -6.79 -20.57 0.06
C ALA A 105 -6.77 -21.50 -1.16
N THR A 106 -7.92 -21.88 -1.68
CA THR A 106 -8.02 -22.77 -2.87
C THR A 106 -7.45 -22.16 -4.14
N LEU A 107 -7.56 -20.83 -4.29
CA LEU A 107 -7.11 -20.11 -5.49
C LEU A 107 -5.76 -19.40 -5.29
N TYR A 108 -5.51 -18.92 -4.08
CA TYR A 108 -4.36 -18.06 -3.77
C TYR A 108 -3.35 -18.70 -2.82
N GLY A 109 -3.67 -19.90 -2.28
CA GLY A 109 -2.76 -20.65 -1.44
C GLY A 109 -2.60 -20.07 -0.03
N ARG A 110 -1.39 -20.17 0.53
CA ARG A 110 -1.10 -19.76 1.90
C ARG A 110 -1.36 -18.27 2.16
N ASN A 111 -1.50 -17.91 3.42
CA ASN A 111 -1.66 -16.53 3.91
C ASN A 111 -2.96 -15.84 3.45
N THR A 112 -4.01 -16.58 3.11
CA THR A 112 -5.26 -16.04 2.57
C THR A 112 -6.50 -16.50 3.36
N MET A 113 -6.30 -16.78 4.65
CA MET A 113 -7.36 -17.25 5.55
C MET A 113 -8.38 -16.14 5.84
N GLY A 114 -7.93 -14.90 6.04
CA GLY A 114 -8.81 -13.75 6.26
C GLY A 114 -9.37 -13.16 4.97
N GLY A 115 -8.63 -13.27 3.88
CA GLY A 115 -8.99 -12.70 2.58
C GLY A 115 -7.79 -12.44 1.69
N VAL A 116 -8.04 -11.72 0.60
CA VAL A 116 -7.03 -11.35 -0.39
C VAL A 116 -7.25 -9.90 -0.83
N ILE A 117 -6.16 -9.15 -0.90
CA ILE A 117 -6.10 -7.84 -1.54
C ILE A 117 -5.41 -8.04 -2.88
N ARG A 118 -6.02 -7.54 -3.95
CA ARG A 118 -5.43 -7.57 -5.29
C ARG A 118 -5.33 -6.16 -5.82
N VAL A 119 -4.14 -5.77 -6.16
CA VAL A 119 -3.83 -4.48 -6.76
C VAL A 119 -3.45 -4.72 -8.21
N TYR A 120 -4.10 -4.02 -9.11
CA TYR A 120 -3.80 -4.04 -10.54
C TYR A 120 -3.31 -2.67 -10.94
N THR A 121 -2.14 -2.64 -11.55
CA THR A 121 -1.60 -1.41 -12.12
C THR A 121 -2.06 -1.24 -13.55
N SER A 122 -1.96 -0.03 -14.08
CA SER A 122 -2.38 0.29 -15.45
C SER A 122 -1.69 -0.61 -16.47
N ASP A 123 -2.48 -1.17 -17.38
CA ASP A 123 -1.97 -2.08 -18.41
C ASP A 123 -1.19 -1.30 -19.48
N PRO A 124 0.12 -1.56 -19.67
CA PRO A 124 0.92 -0.83 -20.64
C PRO A 124 0.52 -1.10 -22.09
N LEU A 125 -0.27 -2.15 -22.39
CA LEU A 125 -0.81 -2.39 -23.73
C LEU A 125 -2.09 -1.59 -24.03
N ARG A 126 -2.69 -0.95 -23.02
CA ARG A 126 -3.96 -0.23 -23.17
C ARG A 126 -3.87 1.26 -22.89
N ASN A 127 -2.87 1.67 -22.12
CA ASN A 127 -2.70 3.06 -21.69
C ASN A 127 -1.58 3.70 -22.48
N TYR A 128 -1.73 4.98 -22.81
CA TYR A 128 -0.81 5.76 -23.63
C TYR A 128 -0.46 7.08 -22.95
N GLY A 129 0.68 7.64 -23.35
CA GLY A 129 1.11 8.95 -22.90
C GLY A 129 1.81 8.96 -21.56
N THR A 130 1.93 10.15 -20.99
CA THR A 130 2.60 10.39 -19.72
C THR A 130 1.65 11.11 -18.76
N GLN A 131 1.59 10.62 -17.56
CA GLN A 131 0.83 11.21 -16.46
C GLN A 131 1.79 11.76 -15.42
N ILE A 132 1.56 12.97 -14.95
CA ILE A 132 2.34 13.59 -13.87
C ILE A 132 1.32 14.08 -12.83
N ALA A 133 1.57 13.75 -11.57
CA ALA A 133 0.78 14.24 -10.45
C ALA A 133 1.69 14.90 -9.42
N LEU A 134 1.28 16.05 -8.92
CA LEU A 134 1.94 16.78 -7.85
C LEU A 134 0.91 17.06 -6.76
N GLY A 135 1.29 16.85 -5.52
CA GLY A 135 0.42 17.06 -4.38
C GLY A 135 1.15 17.71 -3.20
N GLY A 136 0.39 18.40 -2.38
CA GLY A 136 0.92 19.03 -1.17
C GLY A 136 -0.15 19.16 -0.09
N SER A 137 0.28 19.11 1.17
CA SER A 137 -0.56 19.32 2.34
C SER A 137 0.14 20.27 3.29
N THR A 138 -0.57 21.32 3.70
CA THR A 138 -0.03 22.32 4.62
C THR A 138 -0.07 21.87 6.06
N ARG A 139 -0.97 20.95 6.41
CA ARG A 139 -1.19 20.53 7.79
C ARG A 139 -0.06 19.67 8.36
N ASN A 140 0.46 18.74 7.56
CA ASN A 140 1.54 17.81 7.95
C ASN A 140 2.83 18.03 7.14
N GLY A 141 2.92 19.14 6.37
CA GLY A 141 4.05 19.39 5.49
C GLY A 141 4.17 18.32 4.37
N GLY A 142 3.02 17.75 3.97
CA GLY A 142 2.97 16.70 2.96
C GLY A 142 3.35 17.22 1.58
N ARG A 143 4.10 16.41 0.85
CA ARG A 143 4.55 16.67 -0.51
C ARG A 143 4.59 15.36 -1.27
N SER A 144 4.04 15.35 -2.47
CA SER A 144 4.06 14.18 -3.33
C SER A 144 4.33 14.57 -4.77
N ALA A 145 5.04 13.72 -5.46
CA ALA A 145 5.25 13.81 -6.90
C ALA A 145 5.24 12.40 -7.48
N SER A 146 4.57 12.22 -8.59
CA SER A 146 4.64 10.97 -9.33
C SER A 146 4.60 11.23 -10.83
N PHE A 147 5.20 10.33 -11.57
CA PHE A 147 5.06 10.26 -13.01
C PHE A 147 4.86 8.80 -13.45
N THR A 148 4.09 8.60 -14.49
CA THR A 148 3.95 7.32 -15.18
C THR A 148 3.97 7.58 -16.66
N THR A 149 4.80 6.86 -17.40
CA THR A 149 4.84 6.94 -18.87
C THR A 149 4.64 5.55 -19.47
N PHE A 150 3.89 5.53 -20.59
CA PHE A 150 3.57 4.32 -21.34
C PHE A 150 4.22 4.38 -22.71
N LEU A 151 5.03 3.38 -23.02
CA LEU A 151 5.76 3.24 -24.27
C LEU A 151 5.23 2.01 -25.01
N HIS A 152 5.02 2.16 -26.30
CA HIS A 152 4.52 1.10 -27.18
C HIS A 152 5.49 0.85 -28.32
N PRO A 153 6.55 0.07 -28.10
CA PRO A 153 7.47 -0.29 -29.19
C PRO A 153 6.80 -1.05 -30.34
N SER A 154 5.71 -1.78 -30.05
CA SER A 154 4.85 -2.43 -31.04
C SER A 154 3.44 -2.65 -30.46
N ASP A 155 2.48 -3.02 -31.31
CA ASP A 155 1.09 -3.31 -30.91
C ASP A 155 0.98 -4.47 -29.90
N ASN A 156 1.98 -5.34 -29.89
CA ASN A 156 2.02 -6.51 -29.02
C ASN A 156 2.94 -6.34 -27.80
N PHE A 157 3.67 -5.22 -27.72
CA PHE A 157 4.63 -4.98 -26.64
C PHE A 157 4.46 -3.57 -26.06
N GLY A 158 4.18 -3.51 -24.76
CA GLY A 158 4.03 -2.29 -24.01
C GLY A 158 4.93 -2.26 -22.78
N ILE A 159 5.38 -1.07 -22.43
CA ILE A 159 6.20 -0.81 -21.24
C ILE A 159 5.55 0.32 -20.47
N SER A 160 5.42 0.19 -19.16
CA SER A 160 5.16 1.32 -18.26
C SER A 160 6.34 1.54 -17.32
N LEU A 161 6.69 2.81 -17.16
CA LEU A 161 7.69 3.26 -16.20
C LEU A 161 7.02 4.27 -15.26
N THR A 162 7.01 3.96 -13.97
CA THR A 162 6.45 4.80 -12.91
C THR A 162 7.54 5.18 -11.93
N GLY A 163 7.59 6.45 -11.53
CA GLY A 163 8.40 6.93 -10.44
C GLY A 163 7.55 7.77 -9.50
N TYR A 164 7.85 7.74 -8.20
CA TYR A 164 7.13 8.52 -7.21
C TYR A 164 8.00 8.91 -6.02
N TYR A 165 7.58 9.97 -5.37
CA TYR A 165 8.10 10.41 -4.08
C TYR A 165 6.95 10.92 -3.22
N ASN A 166 6.91 10.51 -1.95
CA ASN A 166 5.98 10.98 -0.95
C ASN A 166 6.76 11.36 0.31
N GLY A 167 6.58 12.58 0.79
CA GLY A 167 7.21 13.06 2.01
C GLY A 167 6.21 13.74 2.93
N GLU A 168 6.33 13.52 4.22
CA GLU A 168 5.52 14.15 5.26
C GLU A 168 6.41 14.57 6.43
N ALA A 169 6.18 15.77 6.96
CA ALA A 169 6.89 16.21 8.15
C ALA A 169 6.33 15.55 9.43
N GLY A 170 5.06 15.12 9.40
CA GLY A 170 4.37 14.51 10.53
C GLY A 170 3.59 15.50 11.39
N PHE A 171 2.97 14.98 12.44
CA PHE A 171 2.11 15.73 13.36
C PHE A 171 2.68 15.82 14.77
N PHE A 172 3.48 14.84 15.19
CA PHE A 172 3.96 14.72 16.57
C PHE A 172 5.32 15.38 16.74
N LYS A 173 5.36 16.49 17.44
CA LYS A 173 6.58 17.21 17.75
C LYS A 173 7.21 16.66 19.02
N ASN A 174 8.49 16.28 18.94
CA ASN A 174 9.26 15.86 20.09
C ASN A 174 9.65 17.09 20.91
N ALA A 175 9.19 17.17 22.17
CA ALA A 175 9.43 18.30 23.06
C ALA A 175 10.92 18.52 23.39
N THR A 176 11.70 17.44 23.43
CA THR A 176 13.16 17.52 23.73
C THR A 176 13.96 18.01 22.56
N THR A 177 13.68 17.53 21.36
CA THR A 177 14.48 17.83 20.16
C THR A 177 13.92 18.95 19.29
N GLY A 178 12.66 19.32 19.50
CA GLY A 178 11.93 20.29 18.69
C GLY A 178 11.58 19.80 17.27
N LYS A 179 11.93 18.57 16.90
CA LYS A 179 11.70 17.98 15.57
C LYS A 179 10.45 17.09 15.57
N HIS A 180 9.84 16.90 14.42
CA HIS A 180 8.77 15.92 14.26
C HIS A 180 9.34 14.50 14.37
N ALA A 181 8.60 13.63 15.08
CA ALA A 181 9.03 12.27 15.36
C ALA A 181 8.42 11.24 14.38
N ASP A 182 7.31 11.59 13.74
CA ASP A 182 6.51 10.77 12.84
C ASP A 182 6.67 11.19 11.37
N PHE A 183 7.80 11.78 11.02
CA PHE A 183 8.10 12.11 9.63
C PHE A 183 8.19 10.85 8.75
N SER A 184 7.84 10.99 7.48
CA SER A 184 7.95 9.92 6.50
C SER A 184 8.44 10.46 5.18
N ASP A 185 9.49 9.84 4.64
CA ASP A 185 10.00 10.05 3.30
C ASP A 185 10.07 8.70 2.59
N ALA A 186 9.35 8.55 1.49
CA ALA A 186 9.34 7.34 0.69
C ALA A 186 9.42 7.67 -0.79
N GLY A 187 10.22 6.94 -1.51
CA GLY A 187 10.33 7.09 -2.95
C GLY A 187 10.63 5.76 -3.62
N GLY A 188 10.21 5.64 -4.85
CA GLY A 188 10.39 4.40 -5.57
C GLY A 188 10.09 4.50 -7.05
N GLY A 189 10.26 3.38 -7.72
CA GLY A 189 9.95 3.22 -9.12
C GLY A 189 9.44 1.83 -9.43
N LYS A 190 8.70 1.74 -10.52
CA LYS A 190 8.14 0.49 -11.05
C LYS A 190 8.32 0.44 -12.54
N LEU A 191 8.74 -0.71 -13.03
CA LEU A 191 8.79 -1.08 -14.43
C LEU A 191 7.82 -2.24 -14.64
N ARG A 192 6.93 -2.10 -15.60
CA ARG A 192 6.10 -3.21 -16.09
C ARG A 192 6.26 -3.35 -17.59
N MET A 193 6.46 -4.55 -18.05
CA MET A 193 6.53 -4.92 -19.46
C MET A 193 5.46 -5.95 -19.73
N SER A 194 4.70 -5.76 -20.79
CA SER A 194 3.68 -6.72 -21.23
C SER A 194 3.92 -7.07 -22.70
N TYR A 195 4.04 -8.36 -22.97
CA TYR A 195 4.20 -8.88 -24.32
C TYR A 195 3.12 -9.90 -24.65
N ARG A 196 2.38 -9.65 -25.72
CA ARG A 196 1.29 -10.50 -26.18
C ARG A 196 1.55 -11.00 -27.60
N PRO A 197 2.33 -12.07 -27.75
CA PRO A 197 2.64 -12.63 -29.07
C PRO A 197 1.41 -13.19 -29.81
N SER A 198 0.38 -13.60 -29.07
CA SER A 198 -0.88 -14.08 -29.64
C SER A 198 -2.08 -13.76 -28.73
N SER A 199 -3.31 -13.99 -29.22
CA SER A 199 -4.51 -13.82 -28.42
C SER A 199 -4.61 -14.77 -27.20
N ARG A 200 -3.84 -15.84 -27.18
CA ARG A 200 -3.86 -16.88 -26.14
C ARG A 200 -2.67 -16.81 -25.18
N LEU A 201 -1.65 -16.05 -25.52
CA LEU A 201 -0.39 -16.00 -24.76
C LEU A 201 -0.04 -14.55 -24.41
N ARG A 202 0.25 -14.32 -23.13
CA ARG A 202 0.71 -13.04 -22.60
C ARG A 202 1.80 -13.28 -21.56
N PHE A 203 2.83 -12.48 -21.61
CA PHE A 203 3.88 -12.40 -20.61
C PHE A 203 3.84 -11.02 -19.97
N ASP A 204 3.79 -10.98 -18.66
CA ASP A 204 3.90 -9.76 -17.88
C ASP A 204 5.13 -9.86 -16.97
N PHE A 205 6.08 -8.96 -17.12
CA PHE A 205 7.20 -8.78 -16.22
C PHE A 205 6.99 -7.52 -15.41
N THR A 206 7.18 -7.60 -14.10
CA THR A 206 7.10 -6.44 -13.20
C THR A 206 8.32 -6.42 -12.29
N ALA A 207 8.92 -5.25 -12.15
CA ALA A 207 9.95 -4.97 -11.16
C ALA A 207 9.62 -3.66 -10.46
N SER A 208 9.65 -3.65 -9.14
CA SER A 208 9.43 -2.45 -8.34
C SER A 208 10.44 -2.35 -7.21
N TYR A 209 10.91 -1.14 -6.97
CA TYR A 209 11.79 -0.81 -5.87
C TYR A 209 11.23 0.38 -5.09
N GLU A 210 11.18 0.27 -3.78
CA GLU A 210 10.80 1.35 -2.87
C GLU A 210 11.84 1.46 -1.76
N GLN A 211 12.21 2.69 -1.44
CA GLN A 211 12.99 3.01 -0.26
C GLN A 211 12.20 3.98 0.60
N SER A 212 12.12 3.71 1.91
CA SER A 212 11.52 4.62 2.88
C SER A 212 12.46 4.91 4.04
N TYR A 213 12.39 6.15 4.54
CA TYR A 213 13.04 6.62 5.74
C TYR A 213 12.01 7.34 6.59
N GLU A 214 11.76 6.83 7.79
CA GLU A 214 10.64 7.27 8.61
C GLU A 214 11.07 7.44 10.07
N GLY A 215 10.39 8.35 10.76
CA GLY A 215 10.37 8.39 12.20
C GLY A 215 9.60 7.20 12.76
N ALA A 216 10.04 6.67 13.88
CA ALA A 216 9.44 5.51 14.52
C ALA A 216 8.98 5.82 15.93
N CYS A 217 7.99 5.07 16.40
CA CYS A 217 7.49 5.15 17.77
C CYS A 217 6.97 6.53 18.20
N PRO A 218 5.99 7.12 17.49
CA PRO A 218 5.37 8.37 17.89
C PRO A 218 4.38 8.15 19.05
N TYR A 219 4.80 7.42 20.09
CA TYR A 219 3.99 7.16 21.26
C TYR A 219 4.21 8.26 22.31
N TYR A 220 3.12 8.72 22.88
CA TYR A 220 3.11 9.65 23.99
C TYR A 220 2.39 9.04 25.19
N TYR A 221 2.64 9.62 26.34
CA TYR A 221 2.02 9.19 27.59
C TYR A 221 0.58 9.75 27.66
N GLU A 222 -0.42 8.87 27.70
CA GLU A 222 -1.83 9.27 27.65
C GLU A 222 -2.51 9.28 29.03
N GLY A 223 -2.02 8.52 29.99
CA GLY A 223 -2.67 8.41 31.29
C GLY A 223 -1.70 8.20 32.44
N ALA A 224 -1.86 8.97 33.50
CA ALA A 224 -1.29 8.63 34.78
C ALA A 224 -2.05 7.43 35.33
N VAL A 225 -1.37 6.37 35.69
CA VAL A 225 -1.91 5.39 36.63
C VAL A 225 -2.16 6.16 37.93
N LYS A 226 -3.38 6.09 38.46
CA LYS A 226 -3.79 6.78 39.68
C LYS A 226 -2.71 6.62 40.77
N GLY A 227 -2.08 7.74 41.19
CA GLY A 227 -0.96 7.73 42.12
C GLY A 227 0.42 7.97 41.56
N THR A 228 0.57 8.20 40.23
CA THR A 228 1.85 8.58 39.59
C THR A 228 1.84 10.05 39.20
N GLU A 229 1.50 10.92 40.13
CA GLU A 229 1.39 12.39 39.99
C GLU A 229 2.60 13.09 39.34
N PRO A 230 3.87 12.63 39.50
CA PRO A 230 5.00 13.37 38.96
C PRO A 230 5.07 13.41 37.45
N TYR A 231 4.21 12.68 36.73
CA TYR A 231 4.19 12.62 35.26
C TYR A 231 3.02 13.34 34.60
N ALA A 232 2.21 14.08 35.38
CA ALA A 232 1.06 14.82 34.83
C ALA A 232 1.46 15.84 33.75
N ASP A 233 2.64 16.46 33.88
CA ASP A 233 3.17 17.44 32.93
C ASP A 233 3.59 16.82 31.58
N TYR A 234 3.68 15.49 31.49
CA TYR A 234 4.07 14.76 30.27
C TYR A 234 2.87 14.17 29.52
N LEU A 235 1.64 14.38 30.02
CA LEU A 235 0.43 13.91 29.34
C LEU A 235 0.32 14.51 27.93
N GLY A 236 0.14 13.65 26.93
CA GLY A 236 0.02 14.06 25.54
C GLY A 236 1.32 14.60 24.93
N THR A 237 2.45 14.50 25.63
CA THR A 237 3.74 14.96 25.12
C THR A 237 4.61 13.79 24.67
N LEU A 238 5.26 13.96 23.52
CA LEU A 238 6.33 13.08 23.06
C LEU A 238 7.66 13.70 23.47
N SER A 239 8.43 12.98 24.29
CA SER A 239 9.76 13.42 24.74
C SER A 239 10.76 12.29 24.61
N GLN A 240 11.66 12.39 23.65
CA GLN A 240 12.71 11.40 23.38
C GLN A 240 14.04 12.10 23.21
N ASN A 241 15.07 11.61 23.90
CA ASN A 241 16.42 12.18 23.82
C ASN A 241 17.11 11.87 22.49
N ARG A 242 16.71 10.79 21.82
CA ARG A 242 17.21 10.37 20.52
C ARG A 242 16.06 10.10 19.57
N PRO A 243 16.16 10.52 18.30
CA PRO A 243 15.17 10.17 17.32
C PRO A 243 15.17 8.65 17.09
N SER A 244 14.01 8.04 17.14
CA SER A 244 13.82 6.67 16.69
C SER A 244 13.52 6.71 15.20
N THR A 245 14.35 6.11 14.38
CA THR A 245 14.16 6.10 12.92
C THR A 245 14.46 4.72 12.36
N TYR A 246 13.86 4.42 11.22
CA TYR A 246 14.20 3.23 10.49
C TYR A 246 14.20 3.49 8.99
N ARG A 247 14.92 2.64 8.29
CA ARG A 247 14.96 2.61 6.82
C ARG A 247 14.49 1.26 6.34
N ARG A 248 13.72 1.28 5.27
CA ARG A 248 13.25 0.07 4.59
C ARG A 248 13.56 0.19 3.11
N SER A 249 14.04 -0.91 2.52
CA SER A 249 14.18 -1.06 1.08
C SER A 249 13.45 -2.32 0.67
N VAL A 250 12.57 -2.23 -0.31
CA VAL A 250 11.77 -3.35 -0.82
C VAL A 250 11.99 -3.46 -2.31
N LEU A 251 12.45 -4.62 -2.76
CA LEU A 251 12.54 -4.99 -4.17
C LEU A 251 11.58 -6.14 -4.44
N ASN A 252 10.67 -5.95 -5.38
CA ASN A 252 9.78 -7.01 -5.85
C ASN A 252 9.97 -7.19 -7.35
N THR A 253 10.06 -8.43 -7.77
CA THR A 253 10.14 -8.80 -9.18
C THR A 253 9.25 -10.00 -9.42
N GLY A 254 8.68 -10.09 -10.60
CA GLY A 254 7.88 -11.25 -10.98
C GLY A 254 7.63 -11.33 -12.47
N LEU A 255 7.33 -12.55 -12.89
CA LEU A 255 6.94 -12.89 -14.26
C LEU A 255 5.66 -13.72 -14.18
N SER A 256 4.67 -13.38 -14.95
CA SER A 256 3.39 -14.09 -15.05
C SER A 256 2.98 -14.32 -16.49
#